data_6b8c3087278cda2b454098210dba3860
#
_entry.id   6b8c3087278cda2b454098210dba3860
#
_cell.length_a   1.000
_cell.length_b   1.000
_cell.length_c   1.000
_cell.angle_alpha   90.00
_cell.angle_beta   90.00
_cell.angle_gamma   90.00
#
_symmetry.space_group_name_H-M   'P 1'
#
loop_
_entity.id
_entity.type
_entity.pdbx_description
1 polymer ?
#
loop_
_entity_poly.entity_id
_entity_poly.type
_entity_poly.pdbx_seq_one_letter_code
_entity_poly.pdbx_strand_id
1 'polypeptide(L)'
;MKEIVEENIKKMEEVLKNLKILDKNALELYNLAISYFSDSKYFLEKNDLIRAFECITISWAYIDALLHFKLVEIDEKYKKYFTV
;
A
#
# COMPACT_ATOMS: atom_id res chain seq x y z
N MET A 1 16.43 1.82 8.94
CA MET A 1 15.26 0.95 8.79
C MET A 1 13.95 1.67 9.19
N LYS A 2 13.90 2.24 10.36
CA LYS A 2 12.69 2.93 10.83
C LYS A 2 12.22 4.04 9.90
N GLU A 3 13.15 4.87 9.43
CA GLU A 3 12.83 5.98 8.54
C GLU A 3 12.26 5.51 7.21
N ILE A 4 12.79 4.40 6.69
CA ILE A 4 12.30 3.82 5.43
C ILE A 4 10.87 3.31 5.61
N VAL A 5 10.60 2.64 6.73
CA VAL A 5 9.25 2.14 7.02
C VAL A 5 8.26 3.29 7.15
N GLU A 6 8.61 4.30 7.93
CA GLU A 6 7.76 5.48 8.13
C GLU A 6 7.46 6.18 6.80
N GLU A 7 8.46 6.35 5.96
CA GLU A 7 8.29 6.98 4.66
C GLU A 7 7.36 6.17 3.75
N ASN A 8 7.54 4.85 3.71
CA ASN A 8 6.71 3.98 2.89
C ASN A 8 5.26 3.95 3.36
N ILE A 9 5.05 3.97 4.67
CA ILE A 9 3.70 4.04 5.24
C ILE A 9 3.04 5.37 4.86
N LYS A 10 3.76 6.46 4.99
CA LYS A 10 3.23 7.79 4.65
C LYS A 10 2.84 7.89 3.19
N LYS A 11 3.70 7.41 2.28
CA LYS A 11 3.40 7.40 0.85
C LYS A 11 2.17 6.56 0.53
N MET A 12 2.07 5.38 1.14
CA MET A 12 0.90 4.50 0.93
C MET A 12 -0.37 5.17 1.45
N GLU A 13 -0.31 5.84 2.57
CA GLU A 13 -1.48 6.56 3.09
C GLU A 13 -2.00 7.58 2.09
N GLU A 14 -1.10 8.33 1.46
CA GLU A 14 -1.47 9.31 0.43
C GLU A 14 -2.08 8.63 -0.80
N VAL A 15 -1.49 7.53 -1.25
CA VAL A 15 -2.01 6.76 -2.38
C VAL A 15 -3.42 6.27 -2.09
N LEU A 16 -3.63 5.68 -0.92
CA LEU A 16 -4.93 5.11 -0.56
C LEU A 16 -6.03 6.16 -0.44
N LYS A 17 -5.70 7.37 -0.01
CA LYS A 17 -6.67 8.48 0.06
C LYS A 17 -7.20 8.89 -1.31
N ASN A 18 -6.42 8.68 -2.36
CA ASN A 18 -6.75 9.11 -3.71
C ASN A 18 -7.11 7.96 -4.65
N LEU A 19 -7.08 6.73 -4.14
CA LEU A 19 -7.36 5.55 -4.95
C LEU A 19 -8.85 5.40 -5.21
N LYS A 20 -9.19 5.09 -6.46
CA LYS A 20 -10.57 4.78 -6.86
C LYS A 20 -10.66 3.33 -7.26
N ILE A 21 -11.68 2.65 -6.77
CA ILE A 21 -12.01 1.30 -7.21
C ILE A 21 -12.79 1.41 -8.52
N LEU A 22 -12.26 0.80 -9.58
CA LEU A 22 -12.89 0.81 -10.90
C LEU A 22 -13.76 -0.43 -11.15
N ASP A 23 -13.48 -1.52 -10.46
CA ASP A 23 -14.13 -2.80 -10.65
C ASP A 23 -14.24 -3.50 -9.31
N LYS A 24 -15.40 -4.10 -9.04
CA LYS A 24 -15.63 -4.83 -7.78
C LYS A 24 -14.65 -5.98 -7.56
N ASN A 25 -14.06 -6.51 -8.64
CA ASN A 25 -13.07 -7.57 -8.52
C ASN A 25 -11.77 -7.10 -7.84
N ALA A 26 -11.59 -5.80 -7.66
CA ALA A 26 -10.47 -5.25 -6.91
C ALA A 26 -10.60 -5.44 -5.41
N LEU A 27 -11.83 -5.61 -4.90
CA LEU A 27 -12.11 -5.48 -3.46
C LEU A 27 -11.34 -6.46 -2.58
N GLU A 28 -11.20 -7.71 -3.00
CA GLU A 28 -10.47 -8.68 -2.18
C GLU A 28 -9.01 -8.27 -1.97
N LEU A 29 -8.30 -7.97 -3.05
CA LEU A 29 -6.89 -7.57 -2.96
C LEU A 29 -6.73 -6.19 -2.34
N TYR A 30 -7.68 -5.29 -2.62
CA TYR A 30 -7.67 -3.98 -1.98
C TYR A 30 -7.78 -4.11 -0.46
N ASN A 31 -8.70 -4.94 0.02
CA ASN A 31 -8.87 -5.15 1.46
C ASN A 31 -7.65 -5.80 2.09
N LEU A 32 -6.98 -6.70 1.37
CA LEU A 32 -5.70 -7.27 1.83
C LEU A 32 -4.62 -6.18 1.93
N ALA A 33 -4.53 -5.30 0.93
CA ALA A 33 -3.58 -4.20 0.97
C ALA A 33 -3.82 -3.31 2.19
N ILE A 34 -5.08 -2.99 2.47
CA ILE A 34 -5.47 -2.19 3.65
C ILE A 34 -5.08 -2.89 4.95
N SER A 35 -5.32 -4.20 5.03
CA SER A 35 -4.98 -4.98 6.22
C SER A 35 -3.47 -4.98 6.49
N TYR A 36 -2.66 -5.21 5.46
CA TYR A 36 -1.21 -5.15 5.60
C TYR A 36 -0.70 -3.75 5.92
N PHE A 37 -1.32 -2.73 5.33
CA PHE A 37 -1.01 -1.35 5.67
C PHE A 37 -1.27 -1.07 7.15
N SER A 38 -2.42 -1.48 7.65
CA SER A 38 -2.79 -1.33 9.05
C SER A 38 -1.81 -2.09 9.96
N ASP A 39 -1.49 -3.33 9.60
CA ASP A 39 -0.54 -4.14 10.37
C ASP A 39 0.85 -3.52 10.40
N SER A 40 1.28 -2.90 9.31
CA SER A 40 2.59 -2.24 9.27
C SER A 40 2.67 -1.10 10.29
N LYS A 41 1.60 -0.34 10.45
CA LYS A 41 1.53 0.73 11.44
C LYS A 41 1.56 0.17 12.86
N TYR A 42 0.86 -0.92 13.08
CA TYR A 42 0.85 -1.60 14.38
C TYR A 42 2.27 -2.06 14.76
N PHE A 43 2.96 -2.74 13.85
CA PHE A 43 4.30 -3.23 14.13
C PHE A 43 5.32 -2.10 14.28
N LEU A 44 5.16 -1.02 13.52
CA LEU A 44 6.01 0.16 13.69
C LEU A 44 5.86 0.73 15.10
N GLU A 45 4.64 0.83 15.59
CA GLU A 45 4.35 1.33 16.94
C GLU A 45 4.97 0.43 18.02
N LYS A 46 5.03 -0.88 17.76
CA LYS A 46 5.68 -1.85 18.64
C LYS A 46 7.18 -1.93 18.47
N ASN A 47 7.74 -1.10 17.60
CA ASN A 47 9.17 -1.10 17.27
C ASN A 47 9.65 -2.44 16.67
N ASP A 48 8.72 -3.18 16.07
CA ASP A 48 9.05 -4.40 15.32
C ASP A 48 9.25 -4.00 13.86
N LEU A 49 10.44 -3.50 13.56
CA LEU A 49 10.73 -2.87 12.28
C LEU A 49 10.76 -3.87 11.12
N ILE A 50 11.20 -5.09 11.38
CA ILE A 50 11.25 -6.11 10.33
C ILE A 50 9.83 -6.45 9.86
N ARG A 51 8.92 -6.72 10.80
CA ARG A 51 7.53 -7.04 10.44
C ARG A 51 6.81 -5.84 9.84
N ALA A 52 7.09 -4.64 10.36
CA ALA A 52 6.52 -3.42 9.77
C ALA A 52 6.94 -3.27 8.31
N PHE A 53 8.22 -3.50 8.01
CA PHE A 53 8.74 -3.43 6.65
C PHE A 53 8.11 -4.49 5.75
N GLU A 54 8.03 -5.73 6.22
CA GLU A 54 7.39 -6.80 5.46
C GLU A 54 5.95 -6.46 5.10
N CYS A 55 5.18 -6.00 6.07
CA CYS A 55 3.76 -5.69 5.87
C CYS A 55 3.57 -4.53 4.89
N ILE A 56 4.35 -3.46 5.01
CA ILE A 56 4.17 -2.34 4.08
C ILE A 56 4.59 -2.72 2.66
N THR A 57 5.61 -3.56 2.53
CA THR A 57 6.05 -4.04 1.21
C THR A 57 4.97 -4.88 0.55
N ILE A 58 4.32 -5.76 1.30
CA ILE A 58 3.23 -6.58 0.78
C ILE A 58 2.05 -5.69 0.36
N SER A 59 1.71 -4.69 1.16
CA SER A 59 0.65 -3.74 0.82
C SER A 59 0.93 -3.06 -0.52
N TRP A 60 2.16 -2.58 -0.73
CA TRP A 60 2.57 -1.98 -2.00
C TRP A 60 2.41 -2.94 -3.17
N ALA A 61 2.78 -4.21 -2.97
CA ALA A 61 2.69 -5.22 -4.03
C ALA A 61 1.25 -5.46 -4.47
N TYR A 62 0.31 -5.52 -3.53
CA TYR A 62 -1.11 -5.69 -3.87
C TYR A 62 -1.66 -4.52 -4.66
N ILE A 63 -1.32 -3.30 -4.28
CA ILE A 63 -1.79 -2.12 -5.02
C ILE A 63 -1.15 -2.08 -6.41
N ASP A 64 0.14 -2.40 -6.50
CA ASP A 64 0.84 -2.45 -7.80
C ASP A 64 0.15 -3.44 -8.75
N ALA A 65 -0.18 -4.62 -8.24
CA ALA A 65 -0.89 -5.63 -9.03
C ALA A 65 -2.26 -5.11 -9.51
N LEU A 66 -3.01 -4.47 -8.62
CA LEU A 66 -4.32 -3.91 -8.98
C LEU A 66 -4.20 -2.85 -10.07
N LEU A 67 -3.15 -2.05 -10.06
CA LEU A 67 -2.89 -1.06 -11.10
C LEU A 67 -2.58 -1.72 -12.44
N HIS A 68 -1.78 -2.80 -12.43
CA HIS A 68 -1.48 -3.54 -13.64
C HIS A 68 -2.72 -4.17 -14.28
N PHE A 69 -3.63 -4.66 -13.46
CA PHE A 69 -4.90 -5.22 -13.95
C PHE A 69 -5.95 -4.16 -14.25
N LYS A 70 -5.63 -2.89 -14.02
CA LYS A 70 -6.54 -1.76 -14.30
C LYS A 70 -7.86 -1.86 -13.52
N LEU A 71 -7.78 -2.41 -12.32
CA LEU A 71 -8.94 -2.56 -11.43
C LEU A 71 -9.09 -1.38 -10.47
N VAL A 72 -8.05 -0.56 -10.34
CA VAL A 72 -8.05 0.66 -9.54
C VAL A 72 -7.36 1.78 -10.32
N GLU A 73 -7.60 3.01 -9.88
CA GLU A 73 -6.99 4.19 -10.46
C GLU A 73 -6.43 5.07 -9.33
N ILE A 74 -5.29 5.66 -9.57
CA ILE A 74 -4.66 6.62 -8.65
C ILE A 74 -4.31 7.91 -9.40
N ASP A 75 -4.04 8.97 -8.65
CA ASP A 75 -3.56 10.22 -9.23
C ASP A 75 -2.24 9.97 -9.94
N GLU A 76 -2.07 10.60 -11.10
CA GLU A 76 -0.88 10.47 -11.95
C GLU A 76 0.42 10.71 -11.18
N LYS A 77 0.42 11.66 -10.24
CA LYS A 77 1.63 12.01 -9.49
C LYS A 77 2.17 10.88 -8.60
N TYR A 78 1.35 9.86 -8.30
CA TYR A 78 1.77 8.72 -7.49
C TYR A 78 2.25 7.53 -8.32
N LYS A 79 2.06 7.56 -9.65
CA LYS A 79 2.46 6.43 -10.49
C LYS A 79 3.95 6.14 -10.44
N LYS A 80 4.76 7.15 -10.15
CA LYS A 80 6.22 6.99 -10.00
C LYS A 80 6.62 6.05 -8.86
N TYR A 81 5.70 5.76 -7.93
CA TYR A 81 5.95 4.84 -6.84
C TYR A 81 5.73 3.38 -7.23
N PHE A 82 5.20 3.13 -8.42
CA PHE A 82 4.78 1.81 -8.87
C PHE A 82 5.50 1.40 -10.16
N THR A 83 5.22 0.18 -10.60
CA THR A 83 5.83 -0.38 -11.82
C THR A 83 4.99 -0.16 -13.09
N VAL A 84 3.94 0.61 -13.00
CA VAL A 84 3.08 0.96 -14.15
C VAL A 84 3.57 2.17 -14.89
#